data_6b0c6579d0814e8bb3633fe83be0d201
#
_entry.id   6b0c6579d0814e8bb3633fe83be0d201
#
_cell.length_a   1.000
_cell.length_b   1.000
_cell.length_c   1.000
_cell.angle_alpha   90.00
_cell.angle_beta   90.00
_cell.angle_gamma   90.00
#
_symmetry.space_group_name_H-M   'P 1'
#
loop_
_entity.id
_entity.type
_entity.pdbx_description
1 polymer ?
#
loop_
_entity_poly.entity_id
_entity_poly.type
_entity_poly.pdbx_seq_one_letter_code
_entity_poly.pdbx_strand_id
1 'polypeptide(L)'
;IRISSNHCCKIMSHSSNLEVLLIDPCFGEMGSANVTVPLSVGLIGSYLKKQIPEINVTVLKKSTEILSSLDNKKPNVLGICNYLWNTNLANRLSRYAREINPKTYIVFGGPEIDKERSDDKIFFQKLFYLS
;
A
#
# COMPACT_ATOMS: atom_id res chain seq x y z
N ILE A 1 10.77 12.91 -14.43
CA ILE A 1 10.32 11.73 -15.19
C ILE A 1 8.99 12.11 -15.82
N ARG A 2 8.98 12.32 -17.16
CA ARG A 2 7.75 12.52 -17.92
C ARG A 2 7.08 11.14 -18.08
N ILE A 3 6.02 10.89 -17.36
CA ILE A 3 5.12 9.77 -17.63
C ILE A 3 4.30 10.19 -18.83
N SER A 4 4.45 9.48 -19.94
CA SER A 4 3.67 9.72 -21.16
C SER A 4 2.18 9.54 -20.84
N SER A 5 1.40 10.58 -21.08
CA SER A 5 -0.05 10.66 -20.81
C SER A 5 -0.88 9.56 -21.51
N ASN A 6 -0.33 8.87 -22.49
CA ASN A 6 -1.03 7.83 -23.24
C ASN A 6 -1.06 6.44 -22.54
N HIS A 7 -0.19 6.20 -21.55
CA HIS A 7 -0.22 4.93 -20.80
C HIS A 7 -1.19 4.97 -19.62
N CYS A 8 -1.41 6.16 -19.05
CA CYS A 8 -2.37 6.34 -17.96
C CYS A 8 -3.82 6.17 -18.42
N CYS A 9 -4.13 6.61 -19.64
CA CYS A 9 -5.49 6.54 -20.20
C CYS A 9 -5.97 5.11 -20.51
N LYS A 10 -5.04 4.17 -20.80
CA LYS A 10 -5.38 2.78 -21.14
C LYS A 10 -5.68 1.91 -19.92
N ILE A 11 -5.20 2.30 -18.74
CA ILE A 11 -5.49 1.62 -17.45
C ILE A 11 -6.87 2.04 -16.93
N MET A 12 -7.33 3.24 -17.27
CA MET A 12 -8.58 3.80 -16.75
C MET A 12 -9.86 3.36 -17.49
N SER A 13 -9.75 2.69 -18.65
CA SER A 13 -10.94 2.32 -19.44
C SER A 13 -11.62 1.01 -19.01
N HIS A 14 -11.16 0.33 -17.94
CA HIS A 14 -11.72 -0.98 -17.53
C HIS A 14 -11.91 -1.17 -16.03
N SER A 15 -12.02 -0.12 -15.19
CA SER A 15 -12.28 -0.38 -13.77
C SER A 15 -13.25 0.60 -13.13
N SER A 16 -14.51 0.22 -13.19
CA SER A 16 -15.55 0.79 -12.32
C SER A 16 -15.41 0.40 -10.83
N ASN A 17 -14.32 -0.27 -10.39
CA ASN A 17 -14.15 -0.75 -9.02
C ASN A 17 -12.68 -0.97 -8.65
N LEU A 18 -11.84 0.07 -8.75
CA LEU A 18 -10.45 -0.04 -8.28
C LEU A 18 -10.42 -0.01 -6.74
N GLU A 19 -9.99 -1.11 -6.13
CA GLU A 19 -9.81 -1.24 -4.68
C GLU A 19 -8.39 -0.82 -4.27
N VAL A 20 -8.29 0.22 -3.46
CA VAL A 20 -7.04 0.74 -2.91
C VAL A 20 -7.05 0.57 -1.40
N LEU A 21 -6.10 -0.18 -0.88
CA LEU A 21 -5.89 -0.35 0.55
C LEU A 21 -4.62 0.40 0.97
N LEU A 22 -4.77 1.37 1.85
CA LEU A 22 -3.66 2.12 2.43
C LEU A 22 -3.50 1.72 3.90
N ILE A 23 -2.29 1.30 4.27
CA ILE A 23 -2.04 0.81 5.62
C ILE A 23 -0.87 1.50 6.30
N ASP A 24 -1.04 1.74 7.61
CA ASP A 24 0.01 2.13 8.55
C ASP A 24 0.09 1.05 9.65
N PRO A 25 0.73 -0.09 9.36
CA PRO A 25 0.62 -1.26 10.22
C PRO A 25 1.35 -1.05 11.55
N CYS A 26 0.67 -1.43 12.64
CA CYS A 26 1.25 -1.42 13.97
C CYS A 26 1.18 -2.80 14.63
N PHE A 27 2.14 -3.07 15.54
CA PHE A 27 2.17 -4.27 16.34
C PHE A 27 1.23 -4.13 17.56
N GLY A 28 0.44 -5.16 17.80
CA GLY A 28 -0.42 -5.28 18.97
C GLY A 28 -1.76 -4.55 18.87
N GLU A 29 -2.68 -4.98 19.70
CA GLU A 29 -4.02 -4.37 19.82
C GLU A 29 -4.08 -3.35 20.96
N MET A 30 -3.11 -3.34 21.87
CA MET A 30 -3.05 -2.47 23.03
C MET A 30 -1.74 -1.65 23.03
N GLY A 31 -1.88 -0.34 23.11
CA GLY A 31 -0.78 0.59 23.22
C GLY A 31 -1.06 1.95 22.59
N SER A 32 -0.26 2.95 22.91
CA SER A 32 -0.39 4.32 22.39
C SER A 32 -0.33 4.40 20.85
N ALA A 33 0.33 3.44 20.20
CA ALA A 33 0.39 3.35 18.75
C ALA A 33 -0.98 3.14 18.07
N ASN A 34 -1.94 2.53 18.78
CA ASN A 34 -3.29 2.28 18.25
C ASN A 34 -4.23 3.48 18.38
N VAL A 35 -3.88 4.43 19.24
CA VAL A 35 -4.69 5.63 19.50
C VAL A 35 -4.41 6.75 18.48
N THR A 36 -3.26 6.71 17.83
CA THR A 36 -2.89 7.72 16.83
C THR A 36 -3.56 7.49 15.49
N VAL A 37 -4.09 8.56 14.92
CA VAL A 37 -4.65 8.54 13.56
C VAL A 37 -3.52 8.31 12.55
N PRO A 38 -3.67 7.41 11.57
CA PRO A 38 -2.68 7.21 10.51
C PRO A 38 -2.71 8.36 9.50
N LEU A 39 -2.18 9.53 9.90
CA LEU A 39 -2.36 10.80 9.20
C LEU A 39 -1.81 10.75 7.77
N SER A 40 -0.61 10.19 7.58
CA SER A 40 0.05 10.16 6.26
C SER A 40 -0.77 9.41 5.21
N VAL A 41 -1.16 8.18 5.52
CA VAL A 41 -1.99 7.37 4.60
C VAL A 41 -3.43 7.89 4.51
N GLY A 42 -3.94 8.52 5.57
CA GLY A 42 -5.24 9.18 5.57
C GLY A 42 -5.29 10.38 4.62
N LEU A 43 -4.26 11.23 4.61
CA LEU A 43 -4.12 12.35 3.68
C LEU A 43 -4.02 11.88 2.23
N ILE A 44 -3.21 10.83 1.98
CA ILE A 44 -3.10 10.24 0.64
C ILE A 44 -4.45 9.67 0.20
N GLY A 45 -5.15 8.96 1.07
CA GLY A 45 -6.47 8.39 0.78
C GLY A 45 -7.51 9.47 0.45
N SER A 46 -7.53 10.55 1.21
CA SER A 46 -8.42 11.69 0.98
C SER A 46 -8.10 12.39 -0.35
N TYR A 47 -6.82 12.57 -0.66
CA TYR A 47 -6.40 13.14 -1.93
C TYR A 47 -6.79 12.26 -3.13
N LEU A 48 -6.52 10.95 -3.04
CA LEU A 48 -6.91 10.00 -4.09
C LEU A 48 -8.42 10.02 -4.33
N LYS A 49 -9.22 10.01 -3.28
CA LYS A 49 -10.68 10.05 -3.38
C LYS A 49 -11.19 11.35 -4.02
N LYS A 50 -10.50 12.47 -3.74
CA LYS A 50 -10.81 13.77 -4.37
C LYS A 50 -10.47 13.79 -5.86
N GLN A 51 -9.33 13.17 -6.26
CA GLN A 51 -8.87 13.19 -7.65
C GLN A 51 -9.60 12.16 -8.52
N ILE A 52 -9.95 11.02 -7.93
CA ILE A 52 -10.56 9.88 -8.64
C ILE A 52 -11.75 9.38 -7.78
N PRO A 53 -12.91 10.01 -7.87
CA PRO A 53 -14.06 9.70 -7.01
C PRO A 53 -14.57 8.25 -7.14
N GLU A 54 -14.31 7.60 -8.26
CA GLU A 54 -14.80 6.25 -8.58
C GLU A 54 -14.05 5.13 -7.85
N ILE A 55 -12.84 5.39 -7.33
CA ILE A 55 -12.06 4.36 -6.64
C ILE A 55 -12.55 4.13 -5.22
N ASN A 56 -12.43 2.90 -4.75
CA ASN A 56 -12.67 2.54 -3.36
C ASN A 56 -11.35 2.64 -2.58
N VAL A 57 -11.27 3.56 -1.63
CA VAL A 57 -10.10 3.73 -0.77
C VAL A 57 -10.45 3.31 0.64
N THR A 58 -9.69 2.37 1.18
CA THR A 58 -9.77 1.94 2.58
C THR A 58 -8.46 2.27 3.28
N VAL A 59 -8.52 2.85 4.48
CA VAL A 59 -7.35 3.17 5.31
C VAL A 59 -7.43 2.35 6.58
N LEU A 60 -6.41 1.54 6.86
CA LEU A 60 -6.37 0.66 8.02
C LEU A 60 -5.04 0.76 8.77
N LYS A 61 -5.10 0.46 10.07
CA LYS A 61 -3.95 0.46 10.96
C LYS A 61 -3.78 -0.85 11.72
N LYS A 62 -4.87 -1.43 12.21
CA LYS A 62 -4.83 -2.67 12.98
C LYS A 62 -4.52 -3.87 12.10
N SER A 63 -3.57 -4.68 12.52
CA SER A 63 -3.12 -5.86 11.76
C SER A 63 -4.24 -6.86 11.48
N THR A 64 -5.16 -7.08 12.41
CA THR A 64 -6.32 -7.96 12.23
C THR A 64 -7.28 -7.47 11.15
N GLU A 65 -7.56 -6.16 11.14
CA GLU A 65 -8.41 -5.55 10.12
C GLU A 65 -7.73 -5.54 8.74
N ILE A 66 -6.40 -5.34 8.71
CA ILE A 66 -5.60 -5.39 7.49
C ILE A 66 -5.67 -6.79 6.87
N LEU A 67 -5.41 -7.84 7.65
CA LEU A 67 -5.47 -9.22 7.17
C LEU A 67 -6.86 -9.57 6.64
N SER A 68 -7.90 -9.27 7.41
CA SER A 68 -9.29 -9.49 6.97
C SER A 68 -9.62 -8.72 5.67
N SER A 69 -9.13 -7.51 5.53
CA SER A 69 -9.34 -6.71 4.31
C SER A 69 -8.59 -7.27 3.11
N LEU A 70 -7.36 -7.77 3.30
CA LEU A 70 -6.59 -8.43 2.24
C LEU A 70 -7.32 -9.68 1.72
N ASP A 71 -7.83 -10.52 2.63
CA ASP A 71 -8.55 -11.75 2.28
C ASP A 71 -9.85 -11.47 1.52
N ASN A 72 -10.63 -10.52 2.00
CA ASN A 72 -11.97 -10.28 1.48
C ASN A 72 -11.99 -9.38 0.24
N LYS A 73 -11.15 -8.33 0.20
CA LYS A 73 -11.19 -7.33 -0.86
C LYS A 73 -10.20 -7.59 -1.99
N LYS A 74 -9.10 -8.29 -1.70
CA LYS A 74 -8.02 -8.56 -2.69
C LYS A 74 -7.64 -7.30 -3.45
N PRO A 75 -7.12 -6.26 -2.79
CA PRO A 75 -6.98 -4.92 -3.37
C PRO A 75 -6.11 -4.92 -4.62
N ASN A 76 -6.42 -4.02 -5.55
CA ASN A 76 -5.61 -3.80 -6.74
C ASN A 76 -4.32 -3.06 -6.39
N VAL A 77 -4.39 -2.15 -5.42
CA VAL A 77 -3.24 -1.38 -4.92
C VAL A 77 -3.17 -1.48 -3.41
N LEU A 78 -1.98 -1.82 -2.90
CA LEU A 78 -1.65 -1.82 -1.48
C LEU A 78 -0.56 -0.79 -1.21
N GLY A 79 -0.91 0.31 -0.55
CA GLY A 79 0.03 1.31 -0.08
C GLY A 79 0.40 1.07 1.38
N ILE A 80 1.69 0.96 1.68
CA ILE A 80 2.20 0.61 3.00
C ILE A 80 3.08 1.73 3.53
N CYS A 81 2.74 2.26 4.71
CA CYS A 81 3.60 3.18 5.43
C CYS A 81 4.71 2.39 6.14
N ASN A 82 5.97 2.65 5.78
CA ASN A 82 7.14 1.93 6.26
C ASN A 82 7.99 2.81 7.18
N TYR A 83 8.07 2.39 8.45
CA TYR A 83 8.93 2.97 9.48
C TYR A 83 9.90 1.90 9.98
N LEU A 84 10.97 2.32 10.62
CA LEU A 84 11.98 1.41 11.20
C LEU A 84 11.33 0.32 12.10
N TRP A 85 10.36 0.70 12.90
CA TRP A 85 9.70 -0.21 13.85
C TRP A 85 8.68 -1.17 13.23
N ASN A 86 8.17 -0.91 12.03
CA ASN A 86 7.19 -1.77 11.39
C ASN A 86 7.67 -2.45 10.10
N THR A 87 8.93 -2.26 9.69
CA THR A 87 9.49 -2.78 8.44
C THR A 87 9.28 -4.28 8.27
N ASN A 88 9.51 -5.07 9.32
CA ASN A 88 9.30 -6.54 9.24
C ASN A 88 7.82 -6.90 9.03
N LEU A 89 6.92 -6.20 9.70
CA LEU A 89 5.48 -6.39 9.53
C LEU A 89 5.04 -5.96 8.14
N ALA A 90 5.49 -4.80 7.66
CA ALA A 90 5.22 -4.29 6.33
C ALA A 90 5.65 -5.29 5.23
N ASN A 91 6.85 -5.86 5.35
CA ASN A 91 7.36 -6.88 4.44
C ASN A 91 6.53 -8.19 4.48
N ARG A 92 6.09 -8.63 5.64
CA ARG A 92 5.23 -9.82 5.78
C ARG A 92 3.87 -9.60 5.15
N LEU A 93 3.26 -8.44 5.39
CA LEU A 93 1.96 -8.08 4.81
C LEU A 93 2.03 -7.94 3.29
N SER A 94 3.13 -7.40 2.75
CA SER A 94 3.32 -7.30 1.30
C SER A 94 3.42 -8.67 0.62
N ARG A 95 4.15 -9.62 1.22
CA ARG A 95 4.23 -11.01 0.72
C ARG A 95 2.88 -11.68 0.78
N TYR A 96 2.19 -11.57 1.90
CA TYR A 96 0.85 -12.15 2.05
C TYR A 96 -0.14 -11.60 1.03
N ALA A 97 -0.13 -10.28 0.79
CA ALA A 97 -0.96 -9.68 -0.25
C ALA A 97 -0.68 -10.25 -1.65
N ARG A 98 0.60 -10.51 -1.97
CA ARG A 98 1.01 -11.16 -3.23
C ARG A 98 0.56 -12.61 -3.34
N GLU A 99 0.60 -13.36 -2.24
CA GLU A 99 0.12 -14.75 -2.21
C GLU A 99 -1.38 -14.82 -2.49
N ILE A 100 -2.16 -13.88 -1.91
CA ILE A 100 -3.61 -13.83 -2.12
C ILE A 100 -3.97 -13.33 -3.52
N ASN A 101 -3.29 -12.28 -3.98
CA ASN A 101 -3.52 -11.69 -5.29
C ASN A 101 -2.18 -11.26 -5.94
N PRO A 102 -1.60 -12.09 -6.82
CA PRO A 102 -0.34 -11.79 -7.49
C PRO A 102 -0.35 -10.51 -8.32
N LYS A 103 -1.54 -10.02 -8.70
CA LYS A 103 -1.71 -8.79 -9.47
C LYS A 103 -1.78 -7.52 -8.63
N THR A 104 -1.73 -7.62 -7.30
CA THR A 104 -1.75 -6.44 -6.42
C THR A 104 -0.50 -5.58 -6.65
N TYR A 105 -0.69 -4.31 -6.94
CA TYR A 105 0.38 -3.32 -6.95
C TYR A 105 0.73 -2.94 -5.52
N ILE A 106 2.01 -3.11 -5.14
CA ILE A 106 2.48 -2.79 -3.79
C ILE A 106 3.35 -1.54 -3.86
N VAL A 107 3.00 -0.54 -3.05
CA VAL A 107 3.71 0.73 -2.94
C VAL A 107 4.15 0.92 -1.50
N PHE A 108 5.45 1.07 -1.27
CA PHE A 108 5.98 1.46 0.02
C PHE A 108 6.20 2.97 0.06
N GLY A 109 5.85 3.60 1.18
CA GLY A 109 6.12 4.99 1.50
C GLY A 109 6.55 5.13 2.94
N GLY A 110 7.10 6.29 3.31
CA GLY A 110 7.53 6.57 4.67
C GLY A 110 9.03 6.80 4.78
N PRO A 111 9.52 7.16 5.98
CA PRO A 111 10.89 7.61 6.18
C PRO A 111 11.96 6.52 6.02
N GLU A 112 11.56 5.25 6.11
CA GLU A 112 12.50 4.12 5.95
C GLU A 112 12.79 3.77 4.48
N ILE A 113 12.21 4.50 3.55
CA ILE A 113 12.55 4.41 2.12
C ILE A 113 13.76 5.30 1.87
N ASP A 114 14.95 4.71 1.92
CA ASP A 114 16.20 5.42 1.66
C ASP A 114 16.36 5.72 0.16
N LYS A 115 16.37 7.01 -0.17
CA LYS A 115 16.54 7.47 -1.56
C LYS A 115 17.96 7.32 -2.08
N GLU A 116 18.95 7.15 -1.21
CA GLU A 116 20.37 7.10 -1.55
C GLU A 116 20.92 5.68 -1.66
N ARG A 117 20.20 4.68 -1.21
CA ARG A 117 20.60 3.27 -1.38
C ARG A 117 20.45 2.88 -2.84
N SER A 118 21.58 2.76 -3.52
CA SER A 118 21.66 2.15 -4.86
C SER A 118 21.06 0.75 -4.93
N ASP A 119 20.91 0.10 -3.78
CA ASP A 119 20.28 -1.21 -3.60
C ASP A 119 18.74 -1.16 -3.60
N ASP A 120 18.12 0.02 -3.49
CA ASP A 120 16.66 0.14 -3.52
C ASP A 120 16.08 -0.25 -4.87
N LYS A 121 16.83 -0.05 -5.96
CA LYS A 121 16.48 -0.63 -7.26
C LYS A 121 16.43 -2.15 -7.21
N ILE A 122 17.32 -2.77 -6.46
CA ILE A 122 17.40 -4.23 -6.26
C ILE A 122 16.29 -4.68 -5.30
N PHE A 123 15.97 -3.90 -4.28
CA PHE A 123 14.88 -4.19 -3.36
C PHE A 123 13.51 -4.15 -4.07
N PHE A 124 13.26 -3.12 -4.87
CA PHE A 124 12.07 -3.06 -5.71
C PHE A 124 12.07 -4.16 -6.78
N GLN A 125 13.20 -4.45 -7.43
CA GLN A 125 13.30 -5.57 -8.36
C GLN A 125 13.09 -6.92 -7.67
N LYS A 126 13.66 -7.18 -6.48
CA LYS A 126 13.39 -8.43 -5.75
C LYS A 126 11.95 -8.62 -5.35
N LEU A 127 11.21 -7.55 -5.03
CA LEU A 127 9.76 -7.63 -4.81
C LEU A 127 8.99 -7.98 -6.10
N PHE A 128 9.54 -7.64 -7.27
CA PHE A 128 8.96 -7.96 -8.57
C PHE A 128 9.39 -9.32 -9.12
N TYR A 129 10.56 -9.85 -8.73
CA TYR A 129 11.12 -11.10 -9.25
C TYR A 129 10.91 -12.33 -8.34
N LEU A 130 10.30 -12.18 -7.18
CA LEU A 130 9.87 -13.30 -6.33
C LEU A 130 8.43 -13.74 -6.64
N SER A 131 7.99 -13.44 -7.84
CA SER A 131 6.75 -13.97 -8.44
C SER A 131 7.08 -15.10 -9.38
#